data_fdee3b0141716134521e6df7809aa7b6
#
_entry.id   fdee3b0141716134521e6df7809aa7b6
#
_cell.length_a   1.000
_cell.length_b   1.000
_cell.length_c   1.000
_cell.angle_alpha   90.00
_cell.angle_beta   90.00
_cell.angle_gamma   90.00
#
_symmetry.space_group_name_H-M   'P 1'
#
loop_
_entity.id
_entity.type
_entity.pdbx_description
1 polymer ?
#
loop_
_entity_poly.entity_id
_entity_poly.type
_entity_poly.pdbx_seq_one_letter_code
_entity_poly.pdbx_strand_id
1 'polypeptide(L)'
;RAAISLDLGVILADVFFIVFCYYTSKQLVDNINNQPGLFVLGGSILLVYGAYIFIQRKKEDQKIELEESSTNYVGLFIKGFALNIINIAVLLFWAGVILVVVPNLNRTNSLGVFTFFTTILGSYFLTDVLKIFIAKKLTSKINTENTAIIKTILSLILVVSGAVLVLKGAL
;
A
#
# COMPACT_ATOMS: atom_id res chain seq x y z
N ARG A 1 -10.33 2.81 19.77
CA ARG A 1 -9.56 4.09 19.80
C ARG A 1 -8.07 3.82 19.52
N ALA A 2 -7.42 2.87 20.21
CA ALA A 2 -6.02 2.54 20.02
C ALA A 2 -5.67 2.16 18.55
N ALA A 3 -6.46 1.27 17.94
CA ALA A 3 -6.27 0.87 16.55
C ALA A 3 -6.42 2.04 15.57
N ILE A 4 -7.39 2.93 15.81
CA ILE A 4 -7.59 4.13 14.97
C ILE A 4 -6.38 5.07 15.08
N SER A 5 -5.81 5.24 16.28
CA SER A 5 -4.62 6.10 16.45
C SER A 5 -3.42 5.55 15.72
N LEU A 6 -3.21 4.23 15.76
CA LEU A 6 -2.15 3.56 15.00
C LEU A 6 -2.36 3.71 13.49
N ASP A 7 -3.60 3.53 13.02
CA ASP A 7 -3.99 3.63 11.61
C ASP A 7 -3.80 5.05 11.06
N LEU A 8 -4.15 6.08 11.83
CA LEU A 8 -3.86 7.47 11.47
C LEU A 8 -2.37 7.74 11.28
N GLY A 9 -1.51 7.09 12.07
CA GLY A 9 -0.06 7.14 11.87
C GLY A 9 0.37 6.50 10.55
N VAL A 10 -0.21 5.35 10.20
CA VAL A 10 0.03 4.67 8.91
C VAL A 10 -0.39 5.57 7.75
N ILE A 11 -1.58 6.16 7.79
CA ILE A 11 -2.08 7.06 6.74
C ILE A 11 -1.19 8.30 6.58
N LEU A 12 -0.68 8.87 7.68
CA LEU A 12 0.24 9.99 7.57
C LEU A 12 1.54 9.59 6.85
N ALA A 13 2.06 8.39 7.07
CA ALA A 13 3.21 7.89 6.33
C ALA A 13 2.89 7.67 4.84
N ASP A 14 1.69 7.21 4.51
CA ASP A 14 1.22 7.10 3.11
C ASP A 14 1.17 8.48 2.44
N VAL A 15 0.61 9.49 3.12
CA VAL A 15 0.63 10.88 2.63
C VAL A 15 2.05 11.35 2.38
N PHE A 16 2.97 11.07 3.31
CA PHE A 16 4.38 11.42 3.15
C PHE A 16 4.98 10.75 1.91
N PHE A 17 4.74 9.46 1.68
CA PHE A 17 5.22 8.75 0.50
C PHE A 17 4.62 9.28 -0.80
N ILE A 18 3.32 9.58 -0.81
CA ILE A 18 2.65 10.17 -1.97
C ILE A 18 3.30 11.51 -2.34
N VAL A 19 3.49 12.39 -1.36
CA VAL A 19 4.13 13.69 -1.58
C VAL A 19 5.57 13.52 -2.04
N PHE A 20 6.35 12.71 -1.35
CA PHE A 20 7.74 12.42 -1.70
C PHE A 20 7.88 11.86 -3.12
N CYS A 21 7.12 10.81 -3.44
CA CYS A 21 7.15 10.20 -4.76
C CYS A 21 6.61 11.15 -5.85
N TYR A 22 5.60 11.97 -5.56
CA TYR A 22 5.07 12.94 -6.51
C TYR A 22 6.12 13.97 -6.94
N TYR A 23 6.84 14.56 -5.97
CA TYR A 23 7.89 15.53 -6.29
C TYR A 23 9.11 14.90 -6.95
N THR A 24 9.50 13.70 -6.53
CA THR A 24 10.63 12.97 -7.13
C THR A 24 10.31 12.47 -8.52
N SER A 25 9.08 11.95 -8.74
CA SER A 25 8.66 11.43 -10.03
C SER A 25 8.45 12.51 -11.09
N LYS A 26 8.13 13.74 -10.69
CA LYS A 26 7.97 14.84 -11.65
C LYS A 26 9.24 15.07 -12.47
N GLN A 27 10.41 15.00 -11.82
CA GLN A 27 11.70 15.08 -12.51
C GLN A 27 12.00 13.87 -13.40
N LEU A 28 11.49 12.69 -13.00
CA LEU A 28 11.63 11.45 -13.77
C LEU A 28 10.64 11.42 -14.96
N VAL A 29 9.41 11.86 -14.77
CA VAL A 29 8.37 11.86 -15.83
C VAL A 29 8.66 12.89 -16.90
N ASP A 30 9.18 14.08 -16.55
CA ASP A 30 9.55 15.11 -17.51
C ASP A 30 10.77 14.68 -18.39
N ASN A 31 11.60 13.75 -17.91
CA ASN A 31 12.75 13.20 -18.63
C ASN A 31 12.50 11.85 -19.31
N ILE A 32 11.33 11.21 -19.13
CA ILE A 32 11.11 9.86 -19.61
C ILE A 32 10.20 9.84 -20.85
N ASN A 33 10.84 9.82 -22.02
CA ASN A 33 10.27 9.26 -23.26
C ASN A 33 10.20 7.70 -23.19
N ASN A 34 10.50 7.07 -22.07
CA ASN A 34 10.62 5.63 -21.94
C ASN A 34 9.51 5.02 -21.04
N GLN A 35 8.26 5.14 -21.51
CA GLN A 35 7.14 4.43 -20.88
C GLN A 35 7.34 2.91 -20.73
N PRO A 36 7.97 2.19 -21.71
CA PRO A 36 8.24 0.76 -21.55
C PRO A 36 9.08 0.43 -20.31
N GLY A 37 10.13 1.19 -20.03
CA GLY A 37 10.98 0.96 -18.85
C GLY A 37 10.24 1.08 -17.52
N LEU A 38 9.25 2.00 -17.43
CA LEU A 38 8.42 2.14 -16.25
C LEU A 38 7.49 0.95 -16.04
N PHE A 39 6.91 0.40 -17.10
CA PHE A 39 6.08 -0.80 -17.03
C PHE A 39 6.91 -2.02 -16.60
N VAL A 40 8.11 -2.18 -17.12
CA VAL A 40 9.01 -3.26 -16.71
C VAL A 40 9.41 -3.12 -15.25
N LEU A 41 9.78 -1.93 -14.81
CA LEU A 41 10.20 -1.67 -13.43
C LEU A 41 9.04 -1.89 -12.46
N GLY A 42 7.88 -1.29 -12.72
CA GLY A 42 6.68 -1.45 -11.90
C GLY A 42 6.20 -2.90 -11.86
N GLY A 43 6.18 -3.57 -13.00
CA GLY A 43 5.83 -4.98 -13.11
C GLY A 43 6.77 -5.89 -12.34
N SER A 44 8.08 -5.64 -12.42
CA SER A 44 9.09 -6.40 -11.67
C SER A 44 8.91 -6.26 -10.15
N ILE A 45 8.61 -5.06 -9.68
CA ILE A 45 8.30 -4.80 -8.26
C ILE A 45 7.08 -5.62 -7.82
N LEU A 46 6.00 -5.61 -8.60
CA LEU A 46 4.79 -6.38 -8.29
C LEU A 46 5.06 -7.89 -8.30
N LEU A 47 5.88 -8.39 -9.21
CA LEU A 47 6.28 -9.79 -9.26
C LEU A 47 7.05 -10.21 -8.01
N VAL A 48 8.06 -9.42 -7.62
CA VAL A 48 8.88 -9.69 -6.42
C VAL A 48 8.02 -9.66 -5.17
N TYR A 49 7.15 -8.65 -5.06
CA TYR A 49 6.29 -8.49 -3.88
C TYR A 49 5.19 -9.58 -3.81
N GLY A 50 4.60 -9.93 -4.95
CA GLY A 50 3.65 -11.03 -5.03
C GLY A 50 4.29 -12.38 -4.66
N ALA A 51 5.50 -12.65 -5.15
CA ALA A 51 6.27 -13.84 -4.78
C ALA A 51 6.60 -13.85 -3.28
N TYR A 52 6.99 -12.71 -2.71
CA TYR A 52 7.25 -12.57 -1.28
C TYR A 52 6.03 -12.92 -0.42
N ILE A 53 4.84 -12.35 -0.75
CA ILE A 53 3.59 -12.68 -0.05
C ILE A 53 3.25 -14.16 -0.18
N PHE A 54 3.45 -14.73 -1.38
CA PHE A 54 3.18 -16.14 -1.61
C PHE A 54 4.06 -17.07 -0.77
N ILE A 55 5.34 -16.76 -0.64
CA ILE A 55 6.27 -17.53 0.21
C ILE A 55 5.88 -17.42 1.68
N GLN A 56 5.48 -16.23 2.11
CA GLN A 56 5.12 -15.97 3.51
C GLN A 56 3.67 -16.33 3.88
N ARG A 57 2.86 -16.83 2.95
CA ARG A 57 1.42 -17.06 3.17
C ARG A 57 1.09 -18.00 4.34
N LYS A 58 1.98 -18.95 4.61
CA LYS A 58 1.82 -19.94 5.71
C LYS A 58 2.49 -19.54 7.01
N LYS A 59 3.29 -18.47 7.03
CA LYS A 59 3.87 -17.99 8.27
C LYS A 59 2.76 -17.29 9.08
N GLU A 60 2.61 -17.69 10.33
CA GLU A 60 1.79 -16.95 11.29
C GLU A 60 2.28 -15.50 11.33
N ASP A 61 1.37 -14.58 11.08
CA ASP A 61 1.65 -13.19 11.38
C ASP A 61 1.92 -13.16 12.89
N GLN A 62 3.12 -12.74 13.28
CA GLN A 62 3.39 -12.46 14.68
C GLN A 62 2.27 -11.54 15.14
N LYS A 63 1.39 -12.05 16.01
CA LYS A 63 0.43 -11.23 16.71
C LYS A 63 1.25 -10.13 17.34
N ILE A 64 1.14 -8.93 16.82
CA ILE A 64 1.62 -7.75 17.54
C ILE A 64 0.71 -7.72 18.76
N GLU A 65 1.16 -8.36 19.83
CA GLU A 65 0.54 -8.20 21.14
C GLU A 65 0.70 -6.72 21.46
N LEU A 66 -0.35 -6.00 21.19
CA LEU A 66 -0.51 -4.66 21.73
C LEU A 66 -0.64 -4.91 23.23
N GLU A 67 0.48 -4.82 23.93
CA GLU A 67 0.44 -4.78 25.39
C GLU A 67 -0.62 -3.75 25.77
N GLU A 68 -1.66 -4.22 26.45
CA GLU A 68 -2.80 -3.40 26.88
C GLU A 68 -2.40 -2.28 27.85
N SER A 69 -1.11 -2.08 28.08
CA SER A 69 -0.54 -1.31 29.16
C SER A 69 -0.37 0.19 28.92
N SER A 70 -0.78 0.78 27.81
CA SER A 70 -0.76 2.25 27.79
C SER A 70 -1.82 2.84 26.85
N THR A 71 -2.68 3.66 27.45
CA THR A 71 -3.62 4.58 26.77
C THR A 71 -2.88 5.72 26.04
N ASN A 72 -1.61 5.51 25.66
CA ASN A 72 -0.82 6.50 24.97
C ASN A 72 -1.12 6.49 23.45
N TYR A 73 -2.21 7.17 23.07
CA TYR A 73 -2.62 7.29 21.67
C TYR A 73 -1.54 7.93 20.79
N VAL A 74 -0.75 8.85 21.34
CA VAL A 74 0.35 9.49 20.63
C VAL A 74 1.46 8.48 20.33
N GLY A 75 1.82 7.65 21.30
CA GLY A 75 2.80 6.57 21.09
C GLY A 75 2.34 5.57 20.03
N LEU A 76 1.05 5.22 20.00
CA LEU A 76 0.49 4.34 18.97
C LEU A 76 0.51 4.99 17.59
N PHE A 77 0.19 6.27 17.49
CA PHE A 77 0.29 7.04 16.24
C PHE A 77 1.72 7.05 15.70
N ILE A 78 2.71 7.38 16.55
CA ILE A 78 4.12 7.37 16.18
C ILE A 78 4.56 5.96 15.77
N LYS A 79 4.12 4.92 16.47
CA LYS A 79 4.41 3.53 16.13
C LYS A 79 3.86 3.14 14.76
N GLY A 80 2.60 3.52 14.46
CA GLY A 80 1.99 3.30 13.14
C GLY A 80 2.76 4.01 12.03
N PHE A 81 3.09 5.28 12.24
CA PHE A 81 3.90 6.05 11.30
C PHE A 81 5.29 5.42 11.07
N ALA A 82 6.00 5.08 12.14
CA ALA A 82 7.34 4.50 12.04
C ALA A 82 7.33 3.13 11.35
N LEU A 83 6.35 2.28 11.65
CA LEU A 83 6.21 0.97 11.01
C LEU A 83 5.96 1.10 9.51
N ASN A 84 5.13 2.06 9.10
CA ASN A 84 4.81 2.26 7.70
C ASN A 84 5.93 2.97 6.94
N ILE A 85 6.60 3.97 7.55
CA ILE A 85 7.69 4.71 6.89
C ILE A 85 8.91 3.82 6.60
N ILE A 86 9.14 2.78 7.40
CA ILE A 86 10.22 1.81 7.19
C ILE A 86 9.79 0.75 6.15
N ASN A 87 8.51 0.69 5.79
CA ASN A 87 8.00 -0.31 4.89
C ASN A 87 8.27 0.04 3.42
N ILE A 88 9.39 -0.46 2.90
CA ILE A 88 9.81 -0.26 1.51
C ILE A 88 8.73 -0.68 0.51
N ALA A 89 7.94 -1.71 0.82
CA ALA A 89 6.88 -2.18 -0.07
C ALA A 89 5.79 -1.13 -0.28
N VAL A 90 5.44 -0.36 0.76
CA VAL A 90 4.47 0.74 0.67
C VAL A 90 5.05 1.91 -0.13
N LEU A 91 6.32 2.26 0.09
CA LEU A 91 7.01 3.26 -0.73
C LEU A 91 6.97 2.88 -2.22
N LEU A 92 7.34 1.64 -2.55
CA LEU A 92 7.34 1.15 -3.92
C LEU A 92 5.94 1.11 -4.53
N PHE A 93 4.93 0.75 -3.73
CA PHE A 93 3.54 0.79 -4.15
C PHE A 93 3.11 2.22 -4.55
N TRP A 94 3.35 3.22 -3.69
CA TRP A 94 3.01 4.61 -4.00
C TRP A 94 3.82 5.18 -5.16
N ALA A 95 5.11 4.82 -5.26
CA ALA A 95 5.93 5.17 -6.42
C ALA A 95 5.33 4.60 -7.72
N GLY A 96 4.94 3.33 -7.73
CA GLY A 96 4.29 2.69 -8.86
C GLY A 96 2.96 3.36 -9.24
N VAL A 97 2.11 3.63 -8.26
CA VAL A 97 0.82 4.32 -8.48
C VAL A 97 1.06 5.70 -9.09
N ILE A 98 1.99 6.48 -8.57
CA ILE A 98 2.28 7.83 -9.07
C ILE A 98 2.82 7.79 -10.49
N LEU A 99 3.77 6.90 -10.79
CA LEU A 99 4.36 6.79 -12.13
C LEU A 99 3.34 6.38 -13.20
N VAL A 100 2.34 5.57 -12.84
CA VAL A 100 1.31 5.12 -13.78
C VAL A 100 0.14 6.10 -13.89
N VAL A 101 -0.31 6.64 -12.76
CA VAL A 101 -1.58 7.39 -12.69
C VAL A 101 -1.40 8.88 -12.97
N VAL A 102 -0.36 9.50 -12.40
CA VAL A 102 -0.18 10.96 -12.49
C VAL A 102 -0.04 11.46 -13.94
N PRO A 103 0.72 10.81 -14.85
CA PRO A 103 0.82 11.25 -16.23
C PRO A 103 -0.54 11.27 -16.96
N ASN A 104 -1.43 10.36 -16.61
CA ASN A 104 -2.77 10.27 -17.20
C ASN A 104 -3.74 11.32 -16.62
N LEU A 105 -3.58 11.69 -15.35
CA LEU A 105 -4.43 12.68 -14.68
C LEU A 105 -4.02 14.12 -15.01
N ASN A 106 -2.73 14.39 -15.16
CA ASN A 106 -2.22 15.74 -15.47
C ASN A 106 -2.65 16.25 -16.87
N ARG A 107 -3.03 15.35 -17.77
CA ARG A 107 -3.56 15.74 -19.10
C ARG A 107 -4.94 16.37 -19.01
N THR A 108 -5.67 16.17 -17.92
CA THR A 108 -7.06 16.59 -17.77
C THR A 108 -7.26 17.75 -16.80
N ASN A 109 -6.59 17.77 -15.66
CA ASN A 109 -6.70 18.87 -14.68
C ASN A 109 -5.74 18.65 -13.48
N SER A 110 -5.10 19.71 -12.98
CA SER A 110 -4.27 19.65 -11.75
C SER A 110 -5.07 19.26 -10.49
N LEU A 111 -6.35 19.58 -10.43
CA LEU A 111 -7.28 19.13 -9.37
C LEU A 111 -7.51 17.61 -9.40
N GLY A 112 -7.36 16.96 -10.55
CA GLY A 112 -7.59 15.53 -10.70
C GLY A 112 -6.65 14.68 -9.85
N VAL A 113 -5.37 15.07 -9.75
CA VAL A 113 -4.37 14.36 -8.93
C VAL A 113 -4.74 14.45 -7.45
N PHE A 114 -5.07 15.66 -6.98
CA PHE A 114 -5.46 15.85 -5.57
C PHE A 114 -6.72 15.07 -5.23
N THR A 115 -7.76 15.17 -6.06
CA THR A 115 -9.02 14.42 -5.86
C THR A 115 -8.79 12.92 -5.86
N PHE A 116 -7.97 12.40 -6.77
CA PHE A 116 -7.65 10.98 -6.85
C PHE A 116 -7.02 10.46 -5.54
N PHE A 117 -5.94 11.10 -5.06
CA PHE A 117 -5.26 10.66 -3.85
C PHE A 117 -6.11 10.85 -2.59
N THR A 118 -6.87 11.94 -2.49
CA THR A 118 -7.80 12.17 -1.37
C THR A 118 -8.89 11.10 -1.34
N THR A 119 -9.44 10.72 -2.50
CA THR A 119 -10.46 9.66 -2.59
C THR A 119 -9.89 8.30 -2.19
N ILE A 120 -8.69 7.95 -2.65
CA ILE A 120 -8.05 6.67 -2.27
C ILE A 120 -7.78 6.63 -0.78
N LEU A 121 -7.13 7.64 -0.21
CA LEU A 121 -6.82 7.69 1.21
C LEU A 121 -8.09 7.70 2.07
N GLY A 122 -9.12 8.44 1.66
CA GLY A 122 -10.41 8.45 2.33
C GLY A 122 -11.12 7.09 2.30
N SER A 123 -11.12 6.42 1.15
CA SER A 123 -11.67 5.07 0.99
C SER A 123 -10.89 4.04 1.80
N TYR A 124 -9.56 4.16 1.82
CA TYR A 124 -8.68 3.32 2.62
C TYR A 124 -8.98 3.46 4.12
N PHE A 125 -9.00 4.70 4.62
CA PHE A 125 -9.35 4.98 6.01
C PHE A 125 -10.73 4.45 6.40
N LEU A 126 -11.75 4.68 5.55
CA LEU A 126 -13.09 4.17 5.79
C LEU A 126 -13.12 2.64 5.88
N THR A 127 -12.40 1.97 4.98
CA THR A 127 -12.28 0.51 4.95
C THR A 127 -11.59 0.00 6.22
N ASP A 128 -10.55 0.66 6.69
CA ASP A 128 -9.83 0.26 7.90
C ASP A 128 -10.64 0.49 9.17
N VAL A 129 -11.38 1.60 9.24
CA VAL A 129 -12.37 1.83 10.32
C VAL A 129 -13.41 0.71 10.32
N LEU A 130 -13.96 0.33 9.15
CA LEU A 130 -14.90 -0.79 9.04
C LEU A 130 -14.27 -2.11 9.50
N LYS A 131 -13.04 -2.41 9.08
CA LYS A 131 -12.29 -3.60 9.53
C LYS A 131 -12.12 -3.62 11.05
N ILE A 132 -11.78 -2.48 11.68
CA ILE A 132 -11.63 -2.36 13.12
C ILE A 132 -12.95 -2.66 13.84
N PHE A 133 -14.08 -2.16 13.33
CA PHE A 133 -15.41 -2.47 13.88
C PHE A 133 -15.78 -3.94 13.72
N ILE A 134 -15.53 -4.50 12.54
CA ILE A 134 -15.81 -5.91 12.23
C ILE A 134 -14.89 -6.84 13.04
N ALA A 135 -13.60 -6.50 13.17
CA ALA A 135 -12.64 -7.27 13.95
C ALA A 135 -13.06 -7.40 15.41
N LYS A 136 -13.61 -6.36 16.02
CA LYS A 136 -14.18 -6.45 17.38
C LYS A 136 -15.29 -7.51 17.50
N LYS A 137 -16.02 -7.77 16.41
CA LYS A 137 -17.14 -8.73 16.37
C LYS A 137 -16.70 -10.12 15.94
N LEU A 138 -15.57 -10.24 15.22
CA LEU A 138 -15.08 -11.48 14.61
C LEU A 138 -13.84 -12.07 15.26
N THR A 139 -13.33 -11.53 16.36
CA THR A 139 -12.06 -11.95 17.00
C THR A 139 -12.02 -13.46 17.32
N SER A 140 -13.16 -14.14 17.34
CA SER A 140 -13.26 -15.59 17.58
C SER A 140 -13.26 -16.47 16.31
N LYS A 141 -13.26 -15.89 15.09
CA LYS A 141 -13.45 -16.68 13.84
C LYS A 141 -12.33 -16.51 12.80
N ILE A 142 -11.31 -15.73 13.06
CA ILE A 142 -10.17 -15.62 12.12
C ILE A 142 -9.25 -16.79 12.37
N ASN A 143 -9.39 -17.82 11.53
CA ASN A 143 -8.54 -19.00 11.53
C ASN A 143 -7.33 -18.75 10.61
N THR A 144 -6.18 -19.30 10.96
CA THR A 144 -4.90 -19.20 10.21
C THR A 144 -5.05 -19.64 8.76
N GLU A 145 -5.96 -20.61 8.50
CA GLU A 145 -6.27 -21.09 7.14
C GLU A 145 -6.89 -20.02 6.26
N ASN A 146 -7.84 -19.24 6.78
CA ASN A 146 -8.50 -18.17 6.02
C ASN A 146 -7.52 -17.06 5.64
N THR A 147 -6.59 -16.73 6.53
CA THR A 147 -5.54 -15.75 6.27
C THR A 147 -4.60 -16.22 5.16
N ALA A 148 -4.23 -17.50 5.15
CA ALA A 148 -3.38 -18.09 4.11
C ALA A 148 -4.05 -18.07 2.72
N ILE A 149 -5.37 -18.30 2.65
CA ILE A 149 -6.14 -18.22 1.41
C ILE A 149 -6.14 -16.78 0.87
N ILE A 150 -6.43 -15.80 1.72
CA ILE A 150 -6.43 -14.37 1.34
C ILE A 150 -5.05 -13.96 0.82
N LYS A 151 -3.97 -14.30 1.53
CA LYS A 151 -2.59 -14.04 1.11
C LYS A 151 -2.28 -14.70 -0.24
N THR A 152 -2.79 -15.92 -0.49
CA THR A 152 -2.60 -16.63 -1.76
C THR A 152 -3.30 -15.90 -2.90
N ILE A 153 -4.57 -15.51 -2.74
CA ILE A 153 -5.32 -14.78 -3.76
C ILE A 153 -4.63 -13.44 -4.07
N LEU A 154 -4.26 -12.70 -3.04
CA LEU A 154 -3.58 -11.40 -3.19
C LEU A 154 -2.25 -11.55 -3.94
N SER A 155 -1.44 -12.54 -3.58
CA SER A 155 -0.16 -12.81 -4.24
C SER A 155 -0.34 -13.17 -5.72
N LEU A 156 -1.35 -13.98 -6.07
CA LEU A 156 -1.66 -14.33 -7.44
C LEU A 156 -2.07 -13.10 -8.27
N ILE A 157 -2.92 -12.24 -7.73
CA ILE A 157 -3.32 -10.99 -8.40
C ILE A 157 -2.09 -10.11 -8.67
N LEU A 158 -1.19 -9.97 -7.70
CA LEU A 158 0.02 -9.16 -7.84
C LEU A 158 0.98 -9.76 -8.89
N VAL A 159 1.19 -11.08 -8.87
CA VAL A 159 2.05 -11.76 -9.84
C VAL A 159 1.48 -11.64 -11.25
N VAL A 160 0.20 -11.88 -11.44
CA VAL A 160 -0.45 -11.76 -12.77
C VAL A 160 -0.36 -10.31 -13.27
N SER A 161 -0.69 -9.32 -12.40
CA SER A 161 -0.60 -7.91 -12.77
C SER A 161 0.83 -7.49 -13.11
N GLY A 162 1.81 -7.96 -12.32
CA GLY A 162 3.21 -7.70 -12.56
C GLY A 162 3.69 -8.30 -13.90
N ALA A 163 3.29 -9.54 -14.19
CA ALA A 163 3.63 -10.19 -15.46
C ALA A 163 3.04 -9.43 -16.67
N VAL A 164 1.77 -9.01 -16.58
CA VAL A 164 1.12 -8.21 -17.64
C VAL A 164 1.86 -6.90 -17.87
N LEU A 165 2.27 -6.21 -16.81
CA LEU A 165 3.01 -4.95 -16.94
C LEU A 165 4.39 -5.15 -17.55
N VAL A 166 5.13 -6.19 -17.13
CA VAL A 166 6.45 -6.52 -17.73
C VAL A 166 6.31 -6.83 -19.21
N LEU A 167 5.34 -7.65 -19.60
CA LEU A 167 5.06 -7.95 -20.99
C LEU A 167 4.71 -6.70 -21.81
N LYS A 168 3.86 -5.83 -21.25
CA LYS A 168 3.49 -4.56 -21.89
C LYS A 168 4.68 -3.60 -22.06
N GLY A 169 5.65 -3.66 -21.17
CA GLY A 169 6.85 -2.84 -21.28
C GLY A 169 7.96 -3.47 -22.15
N ALA A 170 7.86 -4.77 -22.45
CA ALA A 170 8.82 -5.48 -23.28
C ALA A 170 8.41 -5.53 -24.77
N LEU A 171 7.13 -5.30 -25.07
CA LEU A 171 6.55 -5.21 -26.44
C LEU A 171 6.48 -3.76 -26.90
#